data_0faaa10c2ad05a0da6393ea3aa4c7868
#
_entry.id   0faaa10c2ad05a0da6393ea3aa4c7868
#
_cell.length_a   1.000
_cell.length_b   1.000
_cell.length_c   1.000
_cell.angle_alpha   90.00
_cell.angle_beta   90.00
_cell.angle_gamma   90.00
#
_symmetry.space_group_name_H-M   'P 1'
#
loop_
_entity.id
_entity.type
_entity.pdbx_description
1 polymer ?
#
loop_
_entity_poly.entity_id
_entity_poly.type
_entity_poly.pdbx_seq_one_letter_code
_entity_poly.pdbx_strand_id
1 'polypeptide(L)'
;MRRRTPRQIRRTALALALCAQAALTLASSAHALSLPTVRTGAAHAVTYSSALITGSVNPNGSETFYYVQYGQTKAYGAQTAIIGAGAGTHAVAVSVPVGGLQPLTQYHYRVVAVNSAGVTDGADAKFVTTKVPLSLQIVTAPNPIAFGGAIVIDGTLSGTGNGGRAVVLQANSFPFTAGFQNVGNPELTTSTGSFSFTLLGMTLVTQFRVVTVTSPPVVSPVAVEAVAVRVSYRVGRSRRAHHVRFSGSVAPAEDGAHVGILRIEHGRGVLVAGAVLRHAGASSSSFSADVRFHRGLYRVLVVVTNGAQVSAYGPSVFLR
;
A
#
# COMPACT_ATOMS: atom_id res chain seq x y z
N MET A 1 30.22 -107.35 13.94
CA MET A 1 30.49 -106.62 12.72
C MET A 1 29.17 -106.31 11.95
N ARG A 2 28.62 -105.12 12.05
CA ARG A 2 27.46 -104.69 11.20
C ARG A 2 27.94 -103.57 10.23
N ARG A 3 27.93 -103.89 8.94
CA ARG A 3 28.29 -103.04 7.83
C ARG A 3 27.19 -101.96 7.74
N ARG A 4 27.54 -100.69 7.84
CA ARG A 4 26.64 -99.55 7.53
C ARG A 4 26.50 -99.43 6.04
N THR A 5 25.21 -99.32 5.55
CA THR A 5 24.87 -99.23 4.17
C THR A 5 25.11 -97.78 3.61
N PRO A 6 25.44 -97.65 2.35
CA PRO A 6 25.84 -96.35 1.72
C PRO A 6 24.73 -95.29 1.60
N ARG A 7 23.57 -95.55 2.17
CA ARG A 7 22.40 -94.60 2.07
C ARG A 7 22.37 -93.48 3.10
N GLN A 8 23.19 -93.57 4.21
CA GLN A 8 23.22 -92.51 5.22
C GLN A 8 24.22 -91.39 4.93
N ILE A 9 25.21 -91.60 4.07
CA ILE A 9 26.23 -90.59 3.73
C ILE A 9 25.69 -89.54 2.77
N ARG A 10 24.68 -89.88 1.92
CA ARG A 10 24.09 -88.92 1.01
C ARG A 10 23.11 -87.93 1.65
N ARG A 11 22.53 -88.19 2.82
CA ARG A 11 21.59 -87.31 3.52
C ARG A 11 22.27 -86.20 4.31
N THR A 12 23.47 -86.43 4.79
CA THR A 12 24.26 -85.46 5.54
C THR A 12 25.00 -84.49 4.65
N ALA A 13 25.37 -84.88 3.43
CA ALA A 13 25.98 -83.96 2.45
C ALA A 13 24.95 -82.95 1.84
N LEU A 14 23.67 -83.35 1.72
CA LEU A 14 22.62 -82.50 1.15
C LEU A 14 22.13 -81.46 2.18
N ALA A 15 22.18 -81.72 3.46
CA ALA A 15 21.79 -80.77 4.52
C ALA A 15 22.83 -79.68 4.75
N LEU A 16 24.13 -79.98 4.59
CA LEU A 16 25.16 -78.92 4.67
C LEU A 16 25.25 -78.04 3.46
N ALA A 17 24.86 -78.51 2.25
CA ALA A 17 24.81 -77.70 1.05
C ALA A 17 23.63 -76.69 1.04
N LEU A 18 22.48 -77.05 1.69
CA LEU A 18 21.34 -76.14 1.77
C LEU A 18 21.55 -75.00 2.85
N CYS A 19 22.30 -75.26 3.92
CA CYS A 19 22.64 -74.21 4.90
C CYS A 19 23.68 -73.24 4.37
N ALA A 20 24.58 -73.63 3.44
CA ALA A 20 25.55 -72.74 2.84
C ALA A 20 24.93 -71.80 1.79
N GLN A 21 23.83 -72.19 1.18
CA GLN A 21 23.10 -71.31 0.20
C GLN A 21 22.11 -70.34 0.88
N ALA A 22 21.65 -70.64 2.09
CA ALA A 22 20.78 -69.72 2.84
C ALA A 22 21.57 -68.58 3.54
N ALA A 23 22.89 -68.73 3.70
CA ALA A 23 23.75 -67.65 4.30
C ALA A 23 24.25 -66.62 3.26
N LEU A 24 24.02 -66.86 1.95
CA LEU A 24 24.51 -65.94 0.89
C LEU A 24 23.50 -64.93 0.40
N THR A 25 22.27 -64.90 0.94
CA THR A 25 21.20 -64.00 0.46
C THR A 25 20.91 -62.85 1.43
N LEU A 26 21.66 -62.66 2.48
CA LEU A 26 21.57 -61.50 3.41
C LEU A 26 22.78 -60.57 3.28
N ALA A 27 23.38 -60.47 2.11
CA ALA A 27 24.17 -59.29 1.78
C ALA A 27 23.19 -58.15 1.54
N SER A 28 22.68 -57.58 2.65
CA SER A 28 22.14 -56.23 2.61
C SER A 28 23.17 -55.39 1.91
N SER A 29 22.85 -54.92 0.71
CA SER A 29 23.64 -53.91 0.02
C SER A 29 23.68 -52.70 0.95
N ALA A 30 24.69 -52.61 1.81
CA ALA A 30 25.03 -51.41 2.52
C ALA A 30 25.35 -50.39 1.44
N HIS A 31 24.34 -49.62 1.02
CA HIS A 31 24.56 -48.46 0.15
C HIS A 31 25.50 -47.55 0.92
N ALA A 32 26.71 -47.39 0.42
CA ALA A 32 27.64 -46.42 0.99
C ALA A 32 26.93 -45.06 1.04
N LEU A 33 26.83 -44.48 2.23
CA LEU A 33 26.25 -43.17 2.43
C LEU A 33 27.05 -42.17 1.58
N SER A 34 26.38 -41.54 0.61
CA SER A 34 27.00 -40.57 -0.28
C SER A 34 26.55 -39.17 0.10
N LEU A 35 27.49 -38.23 0.12
CA LEU A 35 27.15 -36.80 0.28
C LEU A 35 26.19 -36.35 -0.83
N PRO A 36 25.28 -35.44 -0.54
CA PRO A 36 24.43 -34.85 -1.58
C PRO A 36 25.29 -34.03 -2.54
N THR A 37 24.87 -33.93 -3.80
CA THR A 37 25.49 -33.02 -4.76
C THR A 37 24.65 -31.78 -4.88
N VAL A 38 25.28 -30.60 -4.77
CA VAL A 38 24.61 -29.30 -4.73
C VAL A 38 25.13 -28.38 -5.83
N ARG A 39 24.23 -27.69 -6.50
CA ARG A 39 24.55 -26.61 -7.41
C ARG A 39 23.74 -25.38 -7.02
N THR A 40 24.41 -24.29 -6.66
CA THR A 40 23.78 -22.97 -6.54
C THR A 40 23.49 -22.43 -7.94
N GLY A 41 22.25 -22.09 -8.23
CA GLY A 41 21.82 -21.46 -9.48
C GLY A 41 21.72 -19.95 -9.35
N ALA A 42 21.11 -19.31 -10.34
CA ALA A 42 20.92 -17.87 -10.36
C ALA A 42 19.82 -17.38 -9.40
N ALA A 43 19.92 -16.14 -8.96
CA ALA A 43 18.82 -15.42 -8.32
C ALA A 43 17.88 -14.85 -9.39
N HIS A 44 16.59 -15.06 -9.23
CA HIS A 44 15.52 -14.57 -10.10
C HIS A 44 14.53 -13.69 -9.31
N ALA A 45 13.69 -12.95 -10.03
CA ALA A 45 12.66 -12.08 -9.46
C ALA A 45 13.22 -11.18 -8.32
N VAL A 46 14.43 -10.64 -8.52
CA VAL A 46 15.10 -9.79 -7.54
C VAL A 46 14.36 -8.46 -7.45
N THR A 47 13.86 -8.15 -6.25
CA THR A 47 13.19 -6.89 -5.91
C THR A 47 14.06 -6.07 -4.96
N TYR A 48 13.51 -5.03 -4.40
CA TYR A 48 14.18 -4.22 -3.37
C TYR A 48 14.24 -4.91 -1.99
N SER A 49 13.46 -5.96 -1.77
CA SER A 49 13.34 -6.62 -0.45
C SER A 49 13.31 -8.14 -0.52
N SER A 50 13.37 -8.74 -1.73
CA SER A 50 13.27 -10.19 -1.91
C SER A 50 13.99 -10.67 -3.17
N ALA A 51 14.28 -11.98 -3.22
CA ALA A 51 14.77 -12.68 -4.40
C ALA A 51 14.32 -14.14 -4.35
N LEU A 52 14.30 -14.81 -5.50
CA LEU A 52 14.06 -16.25 -5.65
C LEU A 52 15.37 -16.91 -6.01
N ILE A 53 15.92 -17.74 -5.11
CA ILE A 53 17.17 -18.46 -5.32
C ILE A 53 16.86 -19.81 -5.94
N THR A 54 17.48 -20.09 -7.07
CA THR A 54 17.35 -21.39 -7.74
C THR A 54 18.60 -22.22 -7.58
N GLY A 55 18.49 -23.51 -7.89
CA GLY A 55 19.60 -24.44 -7.83
C GLY A 55 19.18 -25.87 -8.12
N SER A 56 20.05 -26.82 -7.79
CA SER A 56 19.70 -28.23 -7.82
C SER A 56 20.39 -29.00 -6.69
N VAL A 57 19.72 -30.02 -6.18
CA VAL A 57 20.21 -30.93 -5.15
C VAL A 57 19.98 -32.36 -5.63
N ASN A 58 21.03 -33.17 -5.69
CA ASN A 58 20.89 -34.61 -5.87
C ASN A 58 21.11 -35.30 -4.52
N PRO A 59 20.11 -36.00 -3.98
CA PRO A 59 20.20 -36.70 -2.72
C PRO A 59 21.19 -37.89 -2.70
N ASN A 60 21.56 -38.42 -3.87
CA ASN A 60 22.43 -39.57 -4.05
C ASN A 60 22.00 -40.82 -3.26
N GLY A 61 20.67 -41.05 -3.19
CA GLY A 61 20.09 -42.24 -2.56
C GLY A 61 19.85 -42.14 -1.06
N SER A 62 20.10 -41.00 -0.42
CA SER A 62 19.89 -40.78 1.02
C SER A 62 18.93 -39.61 1.24
N GLU A 63 18.08 -39.71 2.26
CA GLU A 63 17.16 -38.61 2.59
C GLU A 63 17.94 -37.31 2.84
N THR A 64 17.62 -36.30 2.10
CA THR A 64 18.40 -35.08 2.02
C THR A 64 17.49 -33.87 2.24
N PHE A 65 17.99 -32.93 3.01
CA PHE A 65 17.35 -31.60 3.24
C PHE A 65 18.25 -30.52 2.67
N TYR A 66 17.66 -29.41 2.32
CA TYR A 66 18.39 -28.24 1.82
C TYR A 66 17.83 -26.94 2.34
N TYR A 67 18.65 -25.90 2.31
CA TYR A 67 18.33 -24.53 2.65
C TYR A 67 19.26 -23.58 1.88
N VAL A 68 18.93 -22.29 1.89
CA VAL A 68 19.77 -21.24 1.33
C VAL A 68 20.42 -20.47 2.48
N GLN A 69 21.74 -20.32 2.44
CA GLN A 69 22.47 -19.34 3.25
C GLN A 69 22.63 -18.06 2.44
N TYR A 70 22.41 -16.90 3.09
CA TYR A 70 22.55 -15.60 2.44
C TYR A 70 22.98 -14.51 3.42
N GLY A 71 23.56 -13.41 2.88
CA GLY A 71 24.00 -12.27 3.66
C GLY A 71 24.81 -11.29 2.84
N GLN A 72 25.19 -10.17 3.44
CA GLN A 72 25.94 -9.12 2.74
C GLN A 72 27.42 -9.49 2.50
N THR A 73 27.91 -10.53 3.14
CA THR A 73 29.28 -11.05 3.01
C THR A 73 29.25 -12.57 2.82
N LYS A 74 30.41 -13.16 2.49
CA LYS A 74 30.58 -14.62 2.40
C LYS A 74 30.42 -15.37 3.73
N ALA A 75 30.31 -14.68 4.86
CA ALA A 75 29.92 -15.26 6.13
C ALA A 75 28.42 -15.56 6.22
N TYR A 76 27.66 -15.06 5.26
CA TYR A 76 26.21 -15.17 5.08
C TYR A 76 25.40 -14.52 6.24
N GLY A 77 25.31 -15.15 7.39
CA GLY A 77 24.66 -14.58 8.58
C GLY A 77 23.15 -14.90 8.71
N ALA A 78 22.51 -15.34 7.64
CA ALA A 78 21.11 -15.77 7.62
C ALA A 78 20.93 -17.04 6.80
N GLN A 79 19.83 -17.77 7.10
CA GLN A 79 19.42 -18.95 6.32
C GLN A 79 17.89 -19.02 6.22
N THR A 80 17.43 -19.73 5.21
CA THR A 80 16.00 -20.03 5.03
C THR A 80 15.56 -21.23 5.87
N ALA A 81 14.26 -21.50 5.86
CA ALA A 81 13.74 -22.76 6.39
C ALA A 81 14.35 -23.95 5.65
N ILE A 82 14.46 -25.08 6.35
CA ILE A 82 14.95 -26.34 5.81
C ILE A 82 13.83 -27.03 5.03
N ILE A 83 14.15 -27.54 3.84
CA ILE A 83 13.20 -28.14 2.90
C ILE A 83 13.73 -29.52 2.52
N GLY A 84 12.84 -30.51 2.41
CA GLY A 84 13.21 -31.88 1.98
C GLY A 84 13.43 -31.95 0.47
N ALA A 85 14.51 -32.62 0.05
CA ALA A 85 14.80 -32.97 -1.34
C ALA A 85 14.47 -34.45 -1.65
N GLY A 86 14.05 -35.23 -0.64
CA GLY A 86 13.81 -36.67 -0.75
C GLY A 86 15.12 -37.51 -0.72
N ALA A 87 15.01 -38.79 -1.15
CA ALA A 87 16.09 -39.74 -1.14
C ALA A 87 16.43 -40.30 -2.53
N GLY A 88 16.08 -39.56 -3.60
CA GLY A 88 16.31 -40.02 -4.97
C GLY A 88 17.77 -40.00 -5.40
N THR A 89 18.04 -40.55 -6.59
CA THR A 89 19.40 -40.57 -7.18
C THR A 89 19.56 -39.55 -8.31
N HIS A 90 18.56 -38.75 -8.57
CA HIS A 90 18.56 -37.72 -9.61
C HIS A 90 18.54 -36.32 -8.98
N ALA A 91 19.07 -35.35 -9.71
CA ALA A 91 19.03 -33.95 -9.29
C ALA A 91 17.59 -33.41 -9.29
N VAL A 92 17.18 -32.83 -8.18
CA VAL A 92 15.92 -32.13 -7.97
C VAL A 92 16.18 -30.63 -8.13
N ALA A 93 15.39 -29.96 -8.97
CA ALA A 93 15.45 -28.51 -9.06
C ALA A 93 14.88 -27.87 -7.77
N VAL A 94 15.57 -26.88 -7.25
CA VAL A 94 15.16 -26.17 -6.05
C VAL A 94 14.92 -24.69 -6.34
N SER A 95 13.93 -24.12 -5.66
CA SER A 95 13.55 -22.71 -5.81
C SER A 95 13.09 -22.20 -4.44
N VAL A 96 13.87 -21.28 -3.85
CA VAL A 96 13.70 -20.86 -2.45
C VAL A 96 13.57 -19.33 -2.40
N PRO A 97 12.46 -18.79 -1.89
CA PRO A 97 12.34 -17.36 -1.70
C PRO A 97 13.18 -16.88 -0.50
N VAL A 98 13.85 -15.76 -0.68
CA VAL A 98 14.50 -15.00 0.40
C VAL A 98 13.87 -13.61 0.48
N GLY A 99 13.67 -13.12 1.70
CA GLY A 99 12.99 -11.83 1.96
C GLY A 99 13.64 -11.04 3.08
N GLY A 100 13.10 -9.85 3.37
CA GLY A 100 13.65 -8.96 4.40
C GLY A 100 14.97 -8.32 4.01
N LEU A 101 15.25 -8.25 2.70
CA LEU A 101 16.50 -7.70 2.17
C LEU A 101 16.48 -6.17 2.18
N GLN A 102 17.67 -5.56 2.27
CA GLN A 102 17.85 -4.11 2.14
C GLN A 102 17.90 -3.71 0.66
N PRO A 103 17.32 -2.57 0.27
CA PRO A 103 17.41 -2.06 -1.10
C PRO A 103 18.84 -1.71 -1.50
N LEU A 104 19.14 -1.76 -2.81
CA LEU A 104 20.43 -1.41 -3.41
C LEU A 104 21.62 -2.09 -2.74
N THR A 105 21.42 -3.29 -2.22
CA THR A 105 22.42 -4.01 -1.42
C THR A 105 22.85 -5.29 -2.13
N GLN A 106 24.15 -5.53 -2.18
CA GLN A 106 24.69 -6.80 -2.68
C GLN A 106 24.56 -7.87 -1.63
N TYR A 107 24.06 -9.02 -2.04
CA TYR A 107 23.98 -10.25 -1.22
C TYR A 107 24.79 -11.36 -1.85
N HIS A 108 25.51 -12.09 -1.00
CA HIS A 108 26.08 -13.41 -1.25
C HIS A 108 25.06 -14.46 -0.87
N TYR A 109 25.02 -15.57 -1.59
CA TYR A 109 24.14 -16.70 -1.26
C TYR A 109 24.74 -18.00 -1.78
N ARG A 110 24.31 -19.11 -1.17
CA ARG A 110 24.56 -20.49 -1.63
C ARG A 110 23.43 -21.41 -1.22
N VAL A 111 23.25 -22.48 -1.97
CA VAL A 111 22.41 -23.61 -1.57
C VAL A 111 23.26 -24.55 -0.75
N VAL A 112 22.75 -25.04 0.38
CA VAL A 112 23.40 -26.02 1.25
C VAL A 112 22.49 -27.22 1.34
N ALA A 113 23.03 -28.42 1.21
CA ALA A 113 22.27 -29.66 1.44
C ALA A 113 22.96 -30.55 2.50
N VAL A 114 22.14 -31.24 3.24
CA VAL A 114 22.56 -32.12 4.36
C VAL A 114 21.80 -33.44 4.29
N ASN A 115 22.54 -34.54 4.46
CA ASN A 115 22.00 -35.89 4.67
C ASN A 115 22.79 -36.61 5.74
N SER A 116 22.53 -37.89 5.94
CA SER A 116 23.23 -38.73 6.94
C SER A 116 24.73 -38.90 6.67
N ALA A 117 25.21 -38.66 5.43
CA ALA A 117 26.63 -38.69 5.09
C ALA A 117 27.36 -37.39 5.45
N GLY A 118 26.63 -36.26 5.54
CA GLY A 118 27.21 -34.97 5.89
C GLY A 118 26.58 -33.79 5.14
N VAL A 119 27.31 -32.69 5.11
CA VAL A 119 26.88 -31.40 4.52
C VAL A 119 27.67 -31.13 3.25
N THR A 120 26.99 -30.63 2.23
CA THR A 120 27.62 -30.13 1.00
C THR A 120 27.16 -28.72 0.74
N ASP A 121 28.11 -27.82 0.53
CA ASP A 121 27.90 -26.42 0.18
C ASP A 121 27.97 -26.25 -1.34
N GLY A 122 26.99 -25.55 -1.89
CA GLY A 122 27.06 -25.07 -3.26
C GLY A 122 28.01 -23.87 -3.40
N ALA A 123 28.35 -23.52 -4.63
CA ALA A 123 29.21 -22.37 -4.91
C ALA A 123 28.58 -21.06 -4.42
N ASP A 124 29.41 -20.12 -3.96
CA ASP A 124 28.99 -18.75 -3.65
C ASP A 124 28.54 -18.02 -4.92
N ALA A 125 27.36 -17.40 -4.87
CA ALA A 125 26.83 -16.56 -5.90
C ALA A 125 26.37 -15.22 -5.33
N LYS A 126 26.07 -14.26 -6.19
CA LYS A 126 25.72 -12.90 -5.77
C LYS A 126 24.54 -12.36 -6.57
N PHE A 127 23.78 -11.48 -5.93
CA PHE A 127 22.83 -10.58 -6.60
C PHE A 127 22.82 -9.22 -5.90
N VAL A 128 22.24 -8.20 -6.56
CA VAL A 128 22.02 -6.86 -5.99
C VAL A 128 20.52 -6.60 -6.01
N THR A 129 19.97 -6.23 -4.86
CA THR A 129 18.56 -5.82 -4.76
C THR A 129 18.31 -4.53 -5.52
N THR A 130 17.09 -4.34 -6.01
CA THR A 130 16.69 -3.14 -6.73
C THR A 130 16.42 -1.97 -5.79
N LYS A 131 16.26 -0.77 -6.35
CA LYS A 131 15.78 0.41 -5.61
C LYS A 131 14.30 0.25 -5.25
N VAL A 132 13.87 0.85 -4.12
CA VAL A 132 12.43 1.01 -3.81
C VAL A 132 11.81 1.94 -4.86
N PRO A 133 10.73 1.54 -5.54
CA PRO A 133 10.04 2.40 -6.50
C PRO A 133 9.56 3.71 -5.86
N LEU A 134 9.57 4.78 -6.64
CA LEU A 134 9.01 6.06 -6.19
C LEU A 134 7.48 5.98 -6.16
N SER A 135 6.88 6.60 -5.16
CA SER A 135 5.43 6.70 -4.97
C SER A 135 5.09 8.09 -4.41
N LEU A 136 4.06 8.73 -4.95
CA LEU A 136 3.56 10.03 -4.53
C LEU A 136 2.25 9.90 -3.76
N GLN A 137 2.14 10.69 -2.68
CA GLN A 137 0.90 10.91 -1.93
C GLN A 137 0.70 12.39 -1.70
N ILE A 138 -0.55 12.87 -1.73
CA ILE A 138 -0.93 14.25 -1.44
C ILE A 138 -2.18 14.30 -0.56
N VAL A 139 -2.29 15.37 0.22
CA VAL A 139 -3.48 15.74 0.98
C VAL A 139 -3.73 17.23 0.82
N THR A 140 -5.00 17.66 0.85
CA THR A 140 -5.41 19.07 0.82
C THR A 140 -5.99 19.46 2.17
N ALA A 141 -5.70 20.67 2.64
CA ALA A 141 -6.25 21.19 3.89
C ALA A 141 -6.39 22.73 3.83
N PRO A 142 -7.47 23.26 4.45
CA PRO A 142 -8.66 22.59 4.95
C PRO A 142 -9.60 22.16 3.79
N ASN A 143 -10.33 21.05 3.93
CA ASN A 143 -11.31 20.59 2.94
C ASN A 143 -12.66 20.26 3.63
N PRO A 144 -13.76 20.93 3.30
CA PRO A 144 -13.88 21.99 2.29
C PRO A 144 -13.28 23.32 2.72
N ILE A 145 -12.80 24.10 1.73
CA ILE A 145 -12.39 25.48 1.93
C ILE A 145 -13.57 26.43 1.65
N ALA A 146 -13.66 27.56 2.37
CA ALA A 146 -14.62 28.60 2.06
C ALA A 146 -14.25 29.31 0.75
N PHE A 147 -15.24 29.69 -0.05
CA PHE A 147 -15.08 30.43 -1.30
C PHE A 147 -14.11 31.62 -1.14
N GLY A 148 -13.10 31.69 -2.00
CA GLY A 148 -12.03 32.67 -1.98
C GLY A 148 -10.96 32.40 -0.92
N GLY A 149 -11.00 31.26 -0.23
CA GLY A 149 -10.01 30.88 0.79
C GLY A 149 -8.70 30.34 0.19
N ALA A 150 -7.76 30.04 1.08
CA ALA A 150 -6.47 29.47 0.75
C ALA A 150 -6.38 28.01 1.21
N ILE A 151 -5.74 27.17 0.39
CA ILE A 151 -5.45 25.77 0.75
C ILE A 151 -3.95 25.52 0.73
N VAL A 152 -3.56 24.52 1.48
CA VAL A 152 -2.23 23.90 1.40
C VAL A 152 -2.39 22.47 0.87
N ILE A 153 -1.53 22.11 -0.06
CA ILE A 153 -1.44 20.76 -0.62
C ILE A 153 -0.10 20.20 -0.19
N ASP A 154 -0.12 19.42 0.86
CA ASP A 154 1.07 18.73 1.37
C ASP A 154 1.21 17.38 0.70
N GLY A 155 2.46 16.99 0.46
CA GLY A 155 2.73 15.72 -0.17
C GLY A 155 4.05 15.11 0.23
N THR A 156 4.17 13.81 -0.10
CA THR A 156 5.38 13.05 0.13
C THR A 156 5.68 12.17 -1.08
N LEU A 157 6.89 12.28 -1.58
CA LEU A 157 7.49 11.34 -2.51
C LEU A 157 8.26 10.31 -1.69
N SER A 158 7.86 9.05 -1.73
CA SER A 158 8.52 7.93 -1.05
C SER A 158 9.37 7.14 -2.04
N GLY A 159 10.29 6.33 -1.53
CA GLY A 159 11.14 5.46 -2.34
C GLY A 159 12.60 5.91 -2.38
N THR A 160 13.43 5.17 -3.10
CA THR A 160 14.87 5.43 -3.17
C THR A 160 15.16 6.65 -4.03
N GLY A 161 15.90 7.62 -3.46
CA GLY A 161 16.27 8.87 -4.15
C GLY A 161 15.08 9.82 -4.29
N ASN A 162 14.23 9.88 -3.29
CA ASN A 162 13.06 10.75 -3.20
C ASN A 162 13.40 12.23 -2.87
N GLY A 163 14.58 12.51 -2.34
CA GLY A 163 15.00 13.88 -2.02
C GLY A 163 15.53 14.66 -3.22
N GLY A 164 15.31 15.99 -3.24
CA GLY A 164 15.76 16.90 -4.29
C GLY A 164 15.11 16.67 -5.66
N ARG A 165 13.92 16.04 -5.71
CA ARG A 165 13.19 15.77 -6.95
C ARG A 165 12.20 16.89 -7.25
N ALA A 166 12.18 17.35 -8.49
CA ALA A 166 11.19 18.31 -8.93
C ALA A 166 9.82 17.63 -9.07
N VAL A 167 8.82 18.25 -8.45
CA VAL A 167 7.40 17.87 -8.52
C VAL A 167 6.58 19.03 -9.03
N VAL A 168 5.56 18.75 -9.80
CA VAL A 168 4.66 19.74 -10.43
C VAL A 168 3.24 19.50 -9.94
N LEU A 169 2.60 20.52 -9.42
CA LEU A 169 1.18 20.51 -9.11
C LEU A 169 0.36 20.65 -10.39
N GLN A 170 -0.65 19.82 -10.56
CA GLN A 170 -1.63 19.90 -11.63
C GLN A 170 -3.04 20.02 -11.06
N ALA A 171 -3.85 20.86 -11.67
CA ALA A 171 -5.24 21.07 -11.30
C ALA A 171 -6.19 20.86 -12.49
N ASN A 172 -7.39 20.37 -12.19
CA ASN A 172 -8.52 20.29 -13.11
C ASN A 172 -9.76 20.80 -12.36
N SER A 173 -10.14 22.04 -12.62
CA SER A 173 -11.27 22.69 -11.95
C SER A 173 -12.60 22.31 -12.59
N PHE A 174 -13.68 22.37 -11.80
CA PHE A 174 -15.04 22.21 -12.32
C PHE A 174 -15.26 23.11 -13.55
N PRO A 175 -15.89 22.59 -14.63
CA PRO A 175 -16.60 21.31 -14.79
C PRO A 175 -15.71 20.12 -15.22
N PHE A 176 -14.41 20.16 -14.97
CA PHE A 176 -13.43 19.10 -15.21
C PHE A 176 -13.17 18.72 -16.67
N THR A 177 -13.55 19.58 -17.60
CA THR A 177 -13.47 19.33 -19.06
C THR A 177 -12.12 19.72 -19.66
N ALA A 178 -11.35 20.59 -18.99
CA ALA A 178 -10.05 21.06 -19.48
C ALA A 178 -8.90 20.07 -19.27
N GLY A 179 -9.12 19.02 -18.48
CA GLY A 179 -8.09 18.10 -18.03
C GLY A 179 -7.11 18.77 -17.06
N PHE A 180 -6.10 18.02 -16.65
CA PHE A 180 -5.10 18.50 -15.68
C PHE A 180 -4.11 19.47 -16.33
N GLN A 181 -4.01 20.67 -15.81
CA GLN A 181 -3.08 21.73 -16.21
C GLN A 181 -2.08 22.02 -15.10
N ASN A 182 -0.83 22.35 -15.44
CA ASN A 182 0.18 22.74 -14.46
C ASN A 182 -0.21 24.03 -13.75
N VAL A 183 0.01 24.07 -12.43
CA VAL A 183 -0.28 25.22 -11.59
C VAL A 183 0.98 25.64 -10.83
N GLY A 184 1.37 26.89 -10.96
CA GLY A 184 2.56 27.44 -10.30
C GLY A 184 3.88 26.89 -10.87
N ASN A 185 4.94 27.05 -10.09
CA ASN A 185 6.28 26.55 -10.41
C ASN A 185 6.49 25.15 -9.85
N PRO A 186 7.40 24.36 -10.43
CA PRO A 186 7.84 23.13 -9.81
C PRO A 186 8.45 23.37 -8.42
N GLU A 187 8.19 22.47 -7.47
CA GLU A 187 8.79 22.46 -6.14
C GLU A 187 9.81 21.32 -6.05
N LEU A 188 10.84 21.49 -5.23
CA LEU A 188 11.79 20.43 -4.93
C LEU A 188 11.40 19.72 -3.63
N THR A 189 11.41 18.40 -3.67
CA THR A 189 11.22 17.61 -2.46
C THR A 189 12.38 17.83 -1.48
N THR A 190 12.10 17.86 -0.19
CA THR A 190 13.11 17.85 0.88
C THR A 190 13.94 16.56 0.85
N SER A 191 14.98 16.45 1.66
CA SER A 191 15.77 15.22 1.82
C SER A 191 14.94 14.01 2.25
N THR A 192 13.79 14.24 2.90
CA THR A 192 12.82 13.19 3.31
C THR A 192 11.74 12.94 2.28
N GLY A 193 11.74 13.69 1.16
CA GLY A 193 10.74 13.57 0.09
C GLY A 193 9.48 14.42 0.28
N SER A 194 9.39 15.25 1.32
CA SER A 194 8.22 16.11 1.56
C SER A 194 8.23 17.33 0.66
N PHE A 195 7.06 17.84 0.29
CA PHE A 195 6.83 19.09 -0.45
C PHE A 195 5.48 19.70 -0.08
N SER A 196 5.29 20.98 -0.40
CA SER A 196 4.05 21.71 -0.08
C SER A 196 3.78 22.78 -1.12
N PHE A 197 2.53 22.87 -1.58
CA PHE A 197 2.03 23.94 -2.44
C PHE A 197 0.97 24.74 -1.71
N THR A 198 0.99 26.07 -1.84
CA THR A 198 -0.05 26.95 -1.30
C THR A 198 -0.80 27.61 -2.47
N LEU A 199 -2.12 27.48 -2.49
CA LEU A 199 -2.98 28.13 -3.44
C LEU A 199 -3.93 29.09 -2.74
N LEU A 200 -4.07 30.27 -3.30
CA LEU A 200 -4.94 31.34 -2.79
C LEU A 200 -6.16 31.52 -3.70
N GLY A 201 -7.26 32.01 -3.12
CA GLY A 201 -8.42 32.43 -3.89
C GLY A 201 -9.21 31.28 -4.52
N MET A 202 -9.34 30.14 -3.85
CA MET A 202 -10.10 28.99 -4.36
C MET A 202 -11.57 29.34 -4.58
N THR A 203 -12.05 29.18 -5.80
CA THR A 203 -13.42 29.55 -6.20
C THR A 203 -14.26 28.39 -6.72
N LEU A 204 -13.64 27.29 -7.16
CA LEU A 204 -14.32 26.15 -7.77
C LEU A 204 -13.83 24.85 -7.13
N VAL A 205 -14.72 23.88 -7.03
CA VAL A 205 -14.32 22.49 -6.74
C VAL A 205 -13.26 22.08 -7.74
N THR A 206 -12.11 21.61 -7.23
CA THR A 206 -10.92 21.36 -8.06
C THR A 206 -10.31 20.00 -7.71
N GLN A 207 -9.99 19.25 -8.74
CA GLN A 207 -9.18 18.04 -8.65
C GLN A 207 -7.70 18.42 -8.72
N PHE A 208 -6.89 17.91 -7.79
CA PHE A 208 -5.45 18.07 -7.76
C PHE A 208 -4.73 16.75 -7.89
N ARG A 209 -3.59 16.77 -8.57
CA ARG A 209 -2.60 15.72 -8.53
C ARG A 209 -1.20 16.33 -8.62
N VAL A 210 -0.19 15.58 -8.18
CA VAL A 210 1.21 15.98 -8.32
C VAL A 210 1.93 14.95 -9.18
N VAL A 211 2.85 15.44 -10.02
CA VAL A 211 3.61 14.62 -10.97
C VAL A 211 5.09 14.91 -10.79
N THR A 212 5.94 13.88 -10.77
CA THR A 212 7.40 14.06 -10.77
C THR A 212 7.89 14.44 -12.16
N VAL A 213 8.94 15.27 -12.22
CA VAL A 213 9.70 15.52 -13.45
C VAL A 213 10.75 14.41 -13.62
N THR A 214 10.30 13.20 -13.92
CA THR A 214 11.12 12.00 -14.15
C THR A 214 10.64 11.26 -15.38
N SER A 215 11.45 10.36 -15.91
CA SER A 215 11.06 9.45 -17.01
C SER A 215 11.21 7.99 -16.54
N PRO A 216 10.13 7.23 -16.43
CA PRO A 216 8.73 7.66 -16.50
C PRO A 216 8.33 8.55 -15.32
N PRO A 217 7.28 9.40 -15.47
CA PRO A 217 6.78 10.21 -14.37
C PRO A 217 6.01 9.36 -13.35
N VAL A 218 6.11 9.75 -12.08
CA VAL A 218 5.27 9.21 -11.00
C VAL A 218 4.15 10.20 -10.72
N VAL A 219 2.92 9.71 -10.67
CA VAL A 219 1.71 10.52 -10.50
C VAL A 219 1.04 10.14 -9.19
N SER A 220 0.63 11.14 -8.40
CA SER A 220 -0.14 10.90 -7.17
C SER A 220 -1.58 10.47 -7.48
N PRO A 221 -2.27 9.84 -6.52
CA PRO A 221 -3.73 9.82 -6.52
C PRO A 221 -4.31 11.23 -6.66
N VAL A 222 -5.54 11.33 -7.19
CA VAL A 222 -6.26 12.60 -7.30
C VAL A 222 -6.87 12.95 -5.95
N ALA A 223 -6.58 14.16 -5.44
CA ALA A 223 -7.25 14.77 -4.32
C ALA A 223 -8.31 15.77 -4.84
N VAL A 224 -9.51 15.72 -4.27
CA VAL A 224 -10.58 16.65 -4.64
C VAL A 224 -10.75 17.67 -3.52
N GLU A 225 -10.56 18.93 -3.86
CA GLU A 225 -10.80 20.06 -2.95
C GLU A 225 -12.20 20.61 -3.19
N ALA A 226 -13.03 20.56 -2.17
CA ALA A 226 -14.38 21.11 -2.19
C ALA A 226 -14.35 22.58 -1.76
N VAL A 227 -15.03 23.45 -2.52
CA VAL A 227 -15.16 24.86 -2.20
C VAL A 227 -16.57 25.14 -1.72
N ALA A 228 -16.70 25.48 -0.44
CA ALA A 228 -17.97 25.78 0.20
C ALA A 228 -18.36 27.25 -0.03
N VAL A 229 -19.64 27.50 -0.30
CA VAL A 229 -20.15 28.88 -0.37
C VAL A 229 -19.89 29.59 0.96
N ARG A 230 -19.54 30.87 0.90
CA ARG A 230 -19.33 31.70 2.10
C ARG A 230 -20.63 32.35 2.50
N VAL A 231 -21.13 32.02 3.68
CA VAL A 231 -22.41 32.50 4.21
C VAL A 231 -22.15 33.53 5.32
N SER A 232 -22.66 34.74 5.14
CA SER A 232 -22.61 35.81 6.14
C SER A 232 -24.02 36.25 6.47
N TYR A 233 -24.36 36.41 7.75
CA TYR A 233 -25.68 36.91 8.13
C TYR A 233 -25.67 37.60 9.48
N ARG A 234 -26.76 38.36 9.71
CA ARG A 234 -27.09 39.02 10.97
C ARG A 234 -28.53 38.76 11.35
N VAL A 235 -28.81 38.80 12.65
CA VAL A 235 -30.18 38.73 13.18
C VAL A 235 -30.57 40.11 13.71
N GLY A 236 -31.72 40.58 13.27
CA GLY A 236 -32.28 41.87 13.65
C GLY A 236 -33.77 41.79 14.01
N ARG A 237 -34.37 42.97 14.26
CA ARG A 237 -35.79 43.07 14.53
C ARG A 237 -36.61 42.77 13.28
N SER A 238 -37.68 41.99 13.44
CA SER A 238 -38.70 41.79 12.43
C SER A 238 -39.82 42.83 12.60
N ARG A 239 -40.49 43.18 11.49
CA ARG A 239 -41.75 43.93 11.54
C ARG A 239 -42.93 43.11 12.08
N ARG A 240 -42.79 41.79 12.13
CA ARG A 240 -43.80 40.88 12.69
C ARG A 240 -43.60 40.71 14.20
N ALA A 241 -44.68 40.83 14.94
CA ALA A 241 -44.65 40.58 16.42
C ALA A 241 -44.08 39.18 16.70
N HIS A 242 -43.30 39.05 17.75
CA HIS A 242 -42.68 37.78 18.21
C HIS A 242 -41.79 37.08 17.17
N HIS A 243 -41.24 37.85 16.18
CA HIS A 243 -40.30 37.34 15.18
C HIS A 243 -39.00 38.10 15.22
N VAL A 244 -37.94 37.43 14.78
CA VAL A 244 -36.61 38.00 14.46
C VAL A 244 -36.36 37.81 12.97
N ARG A 245 -35.58 38.72 12.37
CA ARG A 245 -35.22 38.67 10.98
C ARG A 245 -33.79 38.22 10.80
N PHE A 246 -33.60 37.09 10.13
CA PHE A 246 -32.32 36.68 9.59
C PHE A 246 -32.13 37.31 8.22
N SER A 247 -31.04 38.03 8.01
CA SER A 247 -30.71 38.61 6.72
C SER A 247 -29.24 38.49 6.44
N GLY A 248 -28.86 38.16 5.22
CA GLY A 248 -27.46 37.89 4.92
C GLY A 248 -27.16 37.82 3.43
N SER A 249 -25.90 37.49 3.16
CA SER A 249 -25.39 37.29 1.79
C SER A 249 -24.60 35.97 1.69
N VAL A 250 -24.53 35.50 0.45
CA VAL A 250 -23.80 34.26 0.10
C VAL A 250 -22.89 34.62 -1.08
N ALA A 251 -21.65 34.19 -1.03
CA ALA A 251 -20.67 34.33 -2.11
C ALA A 251 -20.12 32.95 -2.49
N PRO A 252 -19.98 32.65 -3.79
CA PRO A 252 -20.37 33.45 -4.93
C PRO A 252 -21.88 33.67 -5.01
N ALA A 253 -22.33 34.38 -6.08
CA ALA A 253 -23.76 34.53 -6.35
C ALA A 253 -24.38 33.16 -6.70
N GLU A 254 -25.41 32.78 -5.94
CA GLU A 254 -26.13 31.50 -6.04
C GLU A 254 -27.64 31.76 -6.12
N ASP A 255 -28.05 32.64 -7.07
CA ASP A 255 -29.42 33.05 -7.22
C ASP A 255 -30.35 31.83 -7.43
N GLY A 256 -31.45 31.77 -6.69
CA GLY A 256 -32.39 30.66 -6.73
C GLY A 256 -32.06 29.51 -5.75
N ALA A 257 -30.87 29.46 -5.17
CA ALA A 257 -30.52 28.41 -4.19
C ALA A 257 -31.33 28.56 -2.89
N HIS A 258 -31.53 27.45 -2.22
CA HIS A 258 -32.34 27.40 -0.99
C HIS A 258 -31.54 27.72 0.26
N VAL A 259 -32.15 28.49 1.14
CA VAL A 259 -31.60 28.81 2.47
C VAL A 259 -32.53 28.23 3.53
N GLY A 260 -31.98 27.42 4.43
CA GLY A 260 -32.65 26.90 5.61
C GLY A 260 -32.16 27.60 6.87
N ILE A 261 -33.06 28.10 7.72
CA ILE A 261 -32.74 28.55 9.08
C ILE A 261 -33.06 27.44 10.03
N LEU A 262 -32.05 26.91 10.70
CA LEU A 262 -32.13 25.76 11.57
C LEU A 262 -31.99 26.19 13.03
N ARG A 263 -32.89 25.70 13.91
CA ARG A 263 -32.69 25.72 15.35
C ARG A 263 -32.00 24.44 15.76
N ILE A 264 -30.98 24.52 16.57
CA ILE A 264 -30.24 23.34 17.04
C ILE A 264 -30.89 22.79 18.30
N GLU A 265 -31.49 21.64 18.21
CA GLU A 265 -32.15 20.92 19.31
C GLU A 265 -31.47 19.56 19.50
N HIS A 266 -30.97 19.31 20.71
CA HIS A 266 -30.25 18.05 21.02
C HIS A 266 -29.15 17.69 20.02
N GLY A 267 -28.43 18.70 19.52
CA GLY A 267 -27.36 18.52 18.51
C GLY A 267 -27.85 18.36 17.06
N ARG A 268 -29.17 18.38 16.81
CA ARG A 268 -29.76 18.27 15.48
C ARG A 268 -30.35 19.59 15.01
N GLY A 269 -30.22 19.88 13.73
CA GLY A 269 -30.81 21.05 13.09
C GLY A 269 -32.28 20.80 12.73
N VAL A 270 -33.19 21.56 13.34
CA VAL A 270 -34.63 21.57 12.98
C VAL A 270 -34.90 22.78 12.12
N LEU A 271 -35.43 22.58 10.90
CA LEU A 271 -35.78 23.66 9.99
C LEU A 271 -36.94 24.48 10.56
N VAL A 272 -36.72 25.77 10.82
CA VAL A 272 -37.73 26.66 11.37
C VAL A 272 -38.18 27.75 10.41
N ALA A 273 -37.40 28.03 9.37
CA ALA A 273 -37.79 28.90 8.26
C ALA A 273 -36.92 28.60 7.01
N GLY A 274 -37.44 28.96 5.84
CA GLY A 274 -36.73 28.89 4.57
C GLY A 274 -36.77 30.21 3.85
N ALA A 275 -35.81 30.42 2.95
CA ALA A 275 -35.74 31.50 1.98
C ALA A 275 -35.11 31.01 0.70
N VAL A 276 -35.20 31.81 -0.35
CA VAL A 276 -34.50 31.61 -1.63
C VAL A 276 -33.54 32.77 -1.83
N LEU A 277 -32.35 32.45 -2.28
CA LEU A 277 -31.33 33.48 -2.61
C LEU A 277 -31.78 34.33 -3.79
N ARG A 278 -31.62 35.63 -3.63
CA ARG A 278 -31.98 36.66 -4.63
C ARG A 278 -30.73 37.40 -5.06
N HIS A 279 -30.72 37.82 -6.28
CA HIS A 279 -29.64 38.63 -6.84
C HIS A 279 -29.28 39.83 -5.96
N ALA A 280 -28.00 40.00 -5.68
CA ALA A 280 -27.48 41.10 -4.88
C ALA A 280 -26.17 41.68 -5.48
N GLY A 281 -25.97 41.48 -6.76
CA GLY A 281 -24.78 41.89 -7.51
C GLY A 281 -24.03 40.71 -8.12
N ALA A 282 -23.01 40.99 -8.90
CA ALA A 282 -22.28 39.96 -9.68
C ALA A 282 -21.58 38.89 -8.84
N SER A 283 -21.24 39.21 -7.59
CA SER A 283 -20.41 38.34 -6.73
C SER A 283 -21.15 37.74 -5.55
N SER A 284 -22.44 38.08 -5.34
CA SER A 284 -23.19 37.58 -4.19
C SER A 284 -24.68 37.55 -4.40
N SER A 285 -25.34 36.67 -3.69
CA SER A 285 -26.80 36.65 -3.55
C SER A 285 -27.19 36.98 -2.11
N SER A 286 -28.41 37.49 -1.90
CA SER A 286 -28.93 37.85 -0.60
C SER A 286 -30.13 37.04 -0.19
N PHE A 287 -30.39 36.95 1.10
CA PHE A 287 -31.60 36.37 1.65
C PHE A 287 -32.13 37.14 2.84
N SER A 288 -33.43 36.96 3.09
CA SER A 288 -34.07 37.45 4.30
C SER A 288 -35.24 36.54 4.67
N ALA A 289 -35.33 36.16 5.95
CA ALA A 289 -36.42 35.37 6.47
C ALA A 289 -36.79 35.82 7.88
N ASP A 290 -38.08 35.86 8.16
CA ASP A 290 -38.60 36.09 9.51
C ASP A 290 -38.85 34.77 10.22
N VAL A 291 -38.27 34.62 11.41
CA VAL A 291 -38.34 33.41 12.25
C VAL A 291 -39.08 33.76 13.52
N ARG A 292 -40.06 32.95 13.94
CA ARG A 292 -40.70 33.08 15.24
C ARG A 292 -39.62 32.97 16.33
N PHE A 293 -39.60 33.92 17.24
CA PHE A 293 -38.57 33.98 18.27
C PHE A 293 -38.75 32.82 19.26
N HIS A 294 -37.68 32.07 19.44
CA HIS A 294 -37.48 31.12 20.51
C HIS A 294 -36.03 31.23 20.99
N ARG A 295 -35.83 31.14 22.28
CA ARG A 295 -34.46 31.07 22.82
C ARG A 295 -33.73 29.82 22.33
N GLY A 296 -32.50 29.94 21.87
CA GLY A 296 -31.74 28.79 21.41
C GLY A 296 -30.65 29.11 20.42
N LEU A 297 -29.92 28.08 20.02
CA LEU A 297 -28.84 28.15 19.03
C LEU A 297 -29.41 27.99 17.61
N TYR A 298 -28.98 28.86 16.71
CA TYR A 298 -29.43 28.83 15.32
C TYR A 298 -28.23 28.80 14.36
N ARG A 299 -28.43 28.21 13.21
CA ARG A 299 -27.51 28.22 12.06
C ARG A 299 -28.29 28.41 10.77
N VAL A 300 -27.63 29.04 9.81
CA VAL A 300 -28.14 29.16 8.45
C VAL A 300 -27.42 28.13 7.58
N LEU A 301 -28.18 27.29 6.88
CA LEU A 301 -27.69 26.36 5.86
C LEU A 301 -28.03 26.92 4.48
N VAL A 302 -27.05 26.98 3.60
CA VAL A 302 -27.25 27.28 2.17
C VAL A 302 -27.03 25.99 1.39
N VAL A 303 -28.01 25.62 0.59
CA VAL A 303 -27.96 24.39 -0.23
C VAL A 303 -27.72 24.78 -1.68
N VAL A 304 -26.57 24.34 -2.21
CA VAL A 304 -26.21 24.52 -3.62
C VAL A 304 -26.06 23.16 -4.30
N THR A 305 -26.39 23.10 -5.60
CA THR A 305 -26.42 21.86 -6.38
C THR A 305 -25.76 22.02 -7.76
N ASN A 306 -25.03 23.12 -7.99
CA ASN A 306 -24.42 23.43 -9.26
C ASN A 306 -23.15 22.61 -9.57
N GLY A 307 -22.57 21.94 -8.58
CA GLY A 307 -21.33 21.17 -8.69
C GLY A 307 -20.05 22.01 -8.65
N ALA A 308 -20.17 23.32 -8.81
CA ALA A 308 -19.02 24.24 -8.76
C ALA A 308 -18.59 24.55 -7.32
N GLN A 309 -19.55 24.58 -6.40
CA GLN A 309 -19.37 24.75 -4.97
C GLN A 309 -20.16 23.70 -4.19
N VAL A 310 -19.89 23.61 -2.89
CA VAL A 310 -20.66 22.76 -1.97
C VAL A 310 -21.46 23.61 -1.00
N SER A 311 -22.55 23.03 -0.49
CA SER A 311 -23.41 23.62 0.53
C SER A 311 -22.63 23.94 1.80
N ALA A 312 -23.02 25.01 2.51
CA ALA A 312 -22.35 25.43 3.73
C ALA A 312 -23.30 25.94 4.80
N TYR A 313 -22.81 25.84 6.03
CA TYR A 313 -23.40 26.51 7.18
C TYR A 313 -22.73 27.87 7.42
N GLY A 314 -23.51 28.87 7.71
CA GLY A 314 -23.02 30.10 8.31
C GLY A 314 -22.62 29.93 9.78
N PRO A 315 -22.05 30.97 10.43
CA PRO A 315 -21.70 30.94 11.83
C PRO A 315 -22.91 30.65 12.71
N SER A 316 -22.70 30.07 13.89
CA SER A 316 -23.77 29.84 14.86
C SER A 316 -24.14 31.15 15.58
N VAL A 317 -25.43 31.38 15.87
CA VAL A 317 -25.92 32.51 16.65
C VAL A 317 -26.85 32.03 17.75
N PHE A 318 -26.68 32.53 18.97
CA PHE A 318 -27.56 32.21 20.10
C PHE A 318 -28.53 33.36 20.34
N LEU A 319 -29.84 33.10 20.23
CA LEU A 319 -30.92 34.05 20.56
C LEU A 319 -31.26 33.91 22.05
N ARG A 320 -31.18 35.01 22.78
CA ARG A 320 -31.42 35.12 24.25
C ARG A 320 -32.79 35.64 24.54
#